data_9b831d998cb2e226580d83ffdd024453
#
_entry.id   9b831d998cb2e226580d83ffdd024453
#
_cell.length_a   1.000
_cell.length_b   1.000
_cell.length_c   1.000
_cell.angle_alpha   90.00
_cell.angle_beta   90.00
_cell.angle_gamma   90.00
#
_symmetry.space_group_name_H-M   'P 1'
#
loop_
_entity.id
_entity.type
_entity.pdbx_description
1 polymer ?
#
loop_
_entity_poly.entity_id
_entity_poly.type
_entity_poly.pdbx_seq_one_letter_code
_entity_poly.pdbx_strand_id
1 'polypeptide(L)'
;MFPRPGASLSEENLSHVLQDLRLRQQTTLAPRLQQSIHLLQMSALEFTTTVQQALATNPFLEDADETEAQDDAPAPPTASEPPATSEPPPEPPSYAGDYPTRSAAAQPGVVSDAAAWVPATLSLHERLSQALGAYVLSERDRALAEFIVDGLDDDGYLRQELAQLAGAADFDPPPDASEWQAALHLVQQLDAPGLAARDLPECLALQIRACSRLDPAVRDAALAIVAAHLPRLARSDYPGMRRALRCSEPVLRQACGVIRGLDPKPGRRYAHEPPSYVVPDVVVSKQRQQWLVVPNRGAMPHARLHQAYADLFRRARMDERSPMAQELQEARWLVRNVEQRYATIRRVAEAIVQRQQMFFEFGQIALRPLMLREVADELEMHESTVSRATANKYMSTPRGVFEFRHFFSRELSTESGGTCSAAAVRALIREYIDAEDPRMPLSDVTLAERLAGDGIVVARRTVSKYRLQLRLPAADARRQYY
;
A
#
# COMPACT_ATOMS: atom_id res chain seq x y z
N MET A 1 9.41 33.71 83.86
CA MET A 1 8.26 34.12 83.02
C MET A 1 8.33 33.30 81.71
N PHE A 2 7.61 32.16 81.64
CA PHE A 2 7.64 31.21 80.52
C PHE A 2 6.63 31.65 79.45
N PRO A 3 6.94 31.60 78.17
CA PRO A 3 5.93 31.72 77.13
C PRO A 3 5.29 30.37 76.81
N ARG A 4 3.99 30.35 76.65
CA ARG A 4 3.10 29.24 76.35
C ARG A 4 3.33 28.71 74.91
N PRO A 5 3.21 27.37 74.68
CA PRO A 5 3.05 26.85 73.35
C PRO A 5 1.58 26.81 72.97
N GLY A 6 1.24 27.27 71.78
CA GLY A 6 -0.13 27.26 71.27
C GLY A 6 -0.19 27.81 69.86
N ALA A 7 0.32 27.10 68.89
CA ALA A 7 -0.02 27.29 67.48
C ALA A 7 -0.86 26.08 67.04
N SER A 8 -2.18 26.25 67.10
CA SER A 8 -3.14 25.35 66.42
C SER A 8 -2.91 25.46 64.92
N LEU A 9 -2.39 24.42 64.30
CA LEU A 9 -2.41 24.24 62.88
C LEU A 9 -3.90 24.23 62.46
N SER A 10 -4.34 25.25 61.78
CA SER A 10 -5.71 25.42 61.34
C SER A 10 -6.09 24.24 60.39
N GLU A 11 -7.29 23.69 60.58
CA GLU A 11 -7.87 22.61 59.78
C GLU A 11 -7.88 22.93 58.29
N GLU A 12 -7.82 24.21 57.89
CA GLU A 12 -7.68 24.65 56.50
C GLU A 12 -6.37 24.23 55.85
N ASN A 13 -5.23 24.19 56.60
CA ASN A 13 -3.95 23.76 56.04
C ASN A 13 -3.89 22.23 55.83
N LEU A 14 -4.60 21.47 56.65
CA LEU A 14 -4.72 20.03 56.48
C LEU A 14 -5.59 19.65 55.28
N SER A 15 -6.66 20.42 55.06
CA SER A 15 -7.53 20.21 53.88
C SER A 15 -6.84 20.56 52.56
N HIS A 16 -6.01 21.60 52.53
CA HIS A 16 -5.20 21.96 51.35
C HIS A 16 -4.11 20.92 51.05
N VAL A 17 -3.43 20.41 52.07
CA VAL A 17 -2.42 19.35 51.90
C VAL A 17 -3.06 18.04 51.45
N LEU A 18 -4.26 17.70 51.91
CA LEU A 18 -5.01 16.52 51.46
C LEU A 18 -5.60 16.68 50.07
N GLN A 19 -5.96 17.90 49.66
CA GLN A 19 -6.35 18.20 48.28
C GLN A 19 -5.16 18.15 47.32
N ASP A 20 -4.00 18.69 47.68
CA ASP A 20 -2.77 18.60 46.89
C ASP A 20 -2.26 17.12 46.74
N LEU A 21 -2.44 16.30 47.75
CA LEU A 21 -2.15 14.88 47.68
C LEU A 21 -3.13 14.11 46.77
N ARG A 22 -4.41 14.53 46.68
CA ARG A 22 -5.39 13.97 45.75
C ARG A 22 -5.16 14.41 44.29
N LEU A 23 -4.67 15.62 44.07
CA LEU A 23 -4.35 16.13 42.72
C LEU A 23 -3.07 15.56 42.13
N ARG A 24 -2.21 14.91 42.94
CA ARG A 24 -1.00 14.23 42.47
C ARG A 24 -1.18 12.73 42.19
N GLN A 25 -2.37 12.19 42.25
CA GLN A 25 -2.67 10.92 41.59
C GLN A 25 -2.75 11.14 40.08
N GLN A 26 -1.62 11.49 39.47
CA GLN A 26 -1.42 11.16 38.08
C GLN A 26 -1.55 9.64 37.99
N THR A 27 -2.59 9.17 37.36
CA THR A 27 -2.74 7.78 36.96
C THR A 27 -1.66 7.46 35.93
N THR A 28 -0.43 7.25 36.42
CA THR A 28 0.61 6.62 35.60
C THR A 28 0.10 5.23 35.35
N LEU A 29 -0.46 5.02 34.16
CA LEU A 29 -0.85 3.69 33.71
C LEU A 29 0.29 2.71 33.99
N ALA A 30 0.01 1.60 34.65
CA ALA A 30 1.03 0.60 34.96
C ALA A 30 1.79 0.27 33.67
N PRO A 31 3.14 0.18 33.69
CA PRO A 31 3.95 -0.02 32.47
C PRO A 31 3.47 -1.17 31.59
N ARG A 32 2.99 -2.25 32.19
CA ARG A 32 2.40 -3.40 31.50
C ARG A 32 1.12 -3.06 30.74
N LEU A 33 0.30 -2.15 31.27
CA LEU A 33 -0.92 -1.69 30.58
C LEU A 33 -0.57 -0.80 29.39
N GLN A 34 0.45 0.05 29.51
CA GLN A 34 0.96 0.84 28.40
C GLN A 34 1.51 -0.05 27.27
N GLN A 35 2.23 -1.11 27.62
CA GLN A 35 2.73 -2.10 26.66
C GLN A 35 1.58 -2.84 25.95
N SER A 36 0.55 -3.28 26.67
CA SER A 36 -0.60 -3.96 26.06
C SER A 36 -1.37 -3.04 25.08
N ILE A 37 -1.50 -1.77 25.44
CA ILE A 37 -2.10 -0.75 24.58
C ILE A 37 -1.25 -0.52 23.32
N HIS A 38 0.06 -0.47 23.47
CA HIS A 38 1.01 -0.31 22.35
C HIS A 38 0.94 -1.51 21.40
N LEU A 39 0.91 -2.73 21.94
CA LEU A 39 0.72 -3.94 21.15
C LEU A 39 -0.58 -3.92 20.32
N LEU A 40 -1.68 -3.35 20.83
CA LEU A 40 -2.92 -3.20 20.06
C LEU A 40 -2.78 -2.23 18.86
N GLN A 41 -1.96 -1.21 18.98
CA GLN A 41 -1.79 -0.18 17.95
C GLN A 41 -0.85 -0.59 16.81
N MET A 42 0.11 -1.48 17.07
CA MET A 42 1.10 -1.93 16.09
C MET A 42 0.45 -2.48 14.82
N SER A 43 1.08 -2.25 13.67
CA SER A 43 0.72 -2.92 12.41
C SER A 43 0.93 -4.44 12.52
N ALA A 44 0.44 -5.22 11.55
CA ALA A 44 0.65 -6.66 11.54
C ALA A 44 2.17 -6.99 11.46
N LEU A 45 2.90 -6.29 10.59
CA LEU A 45 4.34 -6.51 10.38
C LEU A 45 5.17 -6.15 11.63
N GLU A 46 4.97 -4.97 12.24
CA GLU A 46 5.66 -4.56 13.46
C GLU A 46 5.38 -5.53 14.61
N PHE A 47 4.15 -6.02 14.70
CA PHE A 47 3.75 -6.97 15.71
C PHE A 47 4.43 -8.33 15.51
N THR A 48 4.48 -8.84 14.28
CA THR A 48 5.17 -10.09 13.93
C THR A 48 6.65 -10.00 14.27
N THR A 49 7.34 -8.92 13.90
CA THR A 49 8.76 -8.73 14.24
C THR A 49 9.00 -8.67 15.75
N THR A 50 8.12 -8.01 16.50
CA THR A 50 8.23 -7.93 17.98
C THR A 50 8.03 -9.30 18.64
N VAL A 51 7.05 -10.09 18.15
CA VAL A 51 6.82 -11.44 18.68
C VAL A 51 7.96 -12.38 18.29
N GLN A 52 8.47 -12.33 17.06
CA GLN A 52 9.64 -13.11 16.64
C GLN A 52 10.89 -12.79 17.47
N GLN A 53 11.11 -11.51 17.76
CA GLN A 53 12.19 -11.10 18.65
C GLN A 53 12.03 -11.66 20.07
N ALA A 54 10.80 -11.67 20.59
CA ALA A 54 10.50 -12.26 21.90
C ALA A 54 10.67 -13.80 21.88
N LEU A 55 10.29 -14.50 20.81
CA LEU A 55 10.53 -15.93 20.61
C LEU A 55 12.03 -16.25 20.59
N ALA A 56 12.85 -15.42 19.94
CA ALA A 56 14.30 -15.62 19.90
C ALA A 56 15.00 -15.36 21.24
N THR A 57 14.44 -14.52 22.11
CA THR A 57 15.07 -14.13 23.37
C THR A 57 14.58 -14.91 24.59
N ASN A 58 13.33 -15.41 24.58
CA ASN A 58 12.71 -16.05 25.74
C ASN A 58 12.57 -17.56 25.53
N PRO A 59 13.29 -18.41 26.31
CA PRO A 59 13.29 -19.88 26.14
C PRO A 59 11.95 -20.54 26.49
N PHE A 60 11.02 -19.84 27.14
CA PHE A 60 9.70 -20.35 27.47
C PHE A 60 8.66 -20.14 26.38
N LEU A 61 9.04 -19.52 25.27
CA LEU A 61 8.18 -19.32 24.09
C LEU A 61 8.59 -20.28 22.98
N GLU A 62 7.61 -20.81 22.27
CA GLU A 62 7.79 -21.63 21.06
C GLU A 62 6.87 -21.14 19.95
N ASP A 63 7.28 -21.33 18.72
CA ASP A 63 6.42 -21.08 17.56
C ASP A 63 5.50 -22.28 17.36
N ALA A 64 4.19 -22.03 17.33
CA ALA A 64 3.22 -23.10 17.20
C ALA A 64 3.19 -23.72 15.79
N ASP A 65 3.57 -22.94 14.77
CA ASP A 65 3.56 -23.40 13.38
C ASP A 65 4.70 -24.44 13.13
N GLU A 66 5.84 -24.31 13.79
CA GLU A 66 6.93 -25.28 13.69
C GLU A 66 6.59 -26.62 14.37
N THR A 67 5.80 -26.59 15.44
CA THR A 67 5.46 -27.78 16.21
C THR A 67 4.37 -28.62 15.51
N GLU A 68 3.38 -27.97 14.84
CA GLU A 68 2.36 -28.69 14.07
C GLU A 68 2.97 -29.36 12.82
N ALA A 69 4.03 -28.80 12.22
CA ALA A 69 4.75 -29.41 11.11
C ALA A 69 5.58 -30.63 11.52
N GLN A 70 5.97 -30.74 12.80
CA GLN A 70 6.72 -31.92 13.32
C GLN A 70 5.79 -33.06 13.79
N ASP A 71 4.57 -32.76 14.24
CA ASP A 71 3.59 -33.76 14.66
C ASP A 71 2.90 -34.47 13.49
N ASP A 72 2.88 -33.84 12.29
CA ASP A 72 2.32 -34.44 11.07
C ASP A 72 3.37 -35.25 10.25
N ALA A 73 4.60 -35.35 10.73
CA ALA A 73 5.61 -36.25 10.13
C ALA A 73 5.27 -37.69 10.51
N PRO A 74 5.00 -38.58 9.55
CA PRO A 74 4.71 -39.97 9.86
C PRO A 74 5.92 -40.58 10.57
N ALA A 75 5.69 -41.15 11.76
CA ALA A 75 6.69 -41.84 12.54
C ALA A 75 7.47 -42.85 11.66
N PRO A 76 8.81 -42.92 11.76
CA PRO A 76 9.57 -43.85 10.99
C PRO A 76 9.09 -45.29 11.32
N PRO A 77 8.83 -46.15 10.31
CA PRO A 77 8.36 -47.47 10.56
C PRO A 77 9.42 -48.24 11.39
N THR A 78 9.06 -48.66 12.57
CA THR A 78 9.82 -49.61 13.36
C THR A 78 10.11 -50.83 12.54
N ALA A 79 11.37 -51.11 12.33
CA ALA A 79 11.86 -52.30 11.64
C ALA A 79 11.35 -53.58 12.35
N SER A 80 10.37 -54.23 11.74
CA SER A 80 9.98 -55.59 12.07
C SER A 80 10.67 -56.49 11.05
N GLU A 81 11.38 -57.49 11.53
CA GLU A 81 12.07 -58.53 10.78
C GLU A 81 11.15 -59.26 9.77
N PRO A 82 11.67 -59.73 8.64
CA PRO A 82 10.87 -60.38 7.61
C PRO A 82 10.67 -61.89 7.90
N PRO A 83 9.47 -62.44 7.71
CA PRO A 83 9.34 -63.87 7.44
C PRO A 83 9.39 -64.12 5.92
N ALA A 84 10.04 -65.21 5.63
CA ALA A 84 10.40 -65.70 4.29
C ALA A 84 9.22 -66.08 3.41
N THR A 85 9.52 -65.96 2.09
CA THR A 85 9.04 -66.74 0.95
C THR A 85 7.54 -66.83 0.65
N SER A 86 7.11 -66.21 -0.46
CA SER A 86 6.18 -66.79 -1.40
C SER A 86 6.27 -66.10 -2.78
N GLU A 87 6.13 -66.91 -3.82
CA GLU A 87 6.33 -66.70 -5.25
C GLU A 87 5.53 -65.53 -5.87
N PRO A 88 6.02 -64.93 -6.97
CA PRO A 88 5.31 -63.87 -7.69
C PRO A 88 4.19 -64.40 -8.61
N PRO A 89 3.03 -63.74 -8.69
CA PRO A 89 2.02 -64.01 -9.69
C PRO A 89 2.36 -63.35 -11.03
N PRO A 90 1.85 -63.91 -12.18
CA PRO A 90 2.27 -63.56 -13.54
C PRO A 90 1.76 -62.16 -13.98
N GLU A 91 2.62 -61.50 -14.78
CA GLU A 91 2.38 -60.21 -15.40
C GLU A 91 1.25 -60.25 -16.46
N PRO A 92 0.39 -59.20 -16.52
CA PRO A 92 -0.48 -58.98 -17.68
C PRO A 92 0.26 -58.19 -18.78
N PRO A 93 -0.11 -58.38 -20.07
CA PRO A 93 0.64 -57.90 -21.21
C PRO A 93 0.61 -56.37 -21.36
N SER A 94 1.78 -55.83 -21.67
CA SER A 94 2.04 -54.45 -22.02
C SER A 94 1.40 -54.04 -23.35
N TYR A 95 0.56 -53.01 -23.31
CA TYR A 95 0.29 -52.17 -24.48
C TYR A 95 1.16 -50.91 -24.42
N ALA A 96 2.05 -50.85 -25.39
CA ALA A 96 2.91 -49.71 -25.62
C ALA A 96 2.08 -48.49 -26.07
N GLY A 97 2.12 -47.44 -25.29
CA GLY A 97 1.75 -46.09 -25.69
C GLY A 97 2.83 -45.15 -25.16
N ASP A 98 3.66 -44.65 -26.06
CA ASP A 98 4.75 -43.72 -25.83
C ASP A 98 4.21 -42.39 -25.32
N TYR A 99 4.25 -42.17 -24.00
CA TYR A 99 4.29 -40.87 -23.40
C TYR A 99 5.41 -40.85 -22.37
N PRO A 100 6.38 -39.93 -22.46
CA PRO A 100 7.43 -39.83 -21.45
C PRO A 100 6.88 -39.16 -20.19
N THR A 101 6.33 -39.97 -19.29
CA THR A 101 6.14 -39.55 -17.90
C THR A 101 7.52 -39.52 -17.24
N ARG A 102 8.16 -38.37 -17.25
CA ARG A 102 9.27 -38.06 -16.34
C ARG A 102 8.72 -38.04 -14.91
N SER A 103 8.71 -39.20 -14.30
CA SER A 103 8.69 -39.30 -12.85
C SER A 103 10.03 -38.75 -12.33
N ALA A 104 10.09 -37.47 -12.09
CA ALA A 104 11.16 -36.87 -11.29
C ALA A 104 10.92 -37.32 -9.85
N ALA A 105 11.67 -38.36 -9.41
CA ALA A 105 11.83 -38.63 -7.99
C ALA A 105 12.33 -37.33 -7.34
N ALA A 106 11.47 -36.69 -6.53
CA ALA A 106 11.84 -35.52 -5.76
C ALA A 106 12.96 -35.91 -4.80
N GLN A 107 14.17 -35.45 -5.09
CA GLN A 107 15.26 -35.50 -4.14
C GLN A 107 14.90 -34.53 -2.99
N PRO A 108 14.84 -34.97 -1.74
CA PRO A 108 14.65 -34.06 -0.63
C PRO A 108 15.97 -33.29 -0.41
N GLY A 109 16.01 -32.03 -0.80
CA GLY A 109 17.17 -31.19 -0.49
C GLY A 109 17.41 -29.97 -1.36
N VAL A 110 16.66 -29.77 -2.45
CA VAL A 110 16.74 -28.50 -3.17
C VAL A 110 15.37 -27.84 -3.05
N VAL A 111 15.20 -27.03 -2.03
CA VAL A 111 14.17 -25.99 -2.04
C VAL A 111 14.57 -25.10 -3.20
N SER A 112 14.02 -25.36 -4.38
CA SER A 112 14.12 -24.48 -5.53
C SER A 112 13.52 -23.15 -5.09
N ASP A 113 14.38 -22.22 -4.70
CA ASP A 113 13.96 -20.90 -4.30
C ASP A 113 13.25 -20.25 -5.51
N ALA A 114 11.92 -20.30 -5.49
CA ALA A 114 11.10 -19.73 -6.56
C ALA A 114 11.43 -18.24 -6.77
N ALA A 115 11.99 -17.59 -5.76
CA ALA A 115 12.49 -16.22 -5.83
C ALA A 115 13.71 -16.09 -6.77
N ALA A 116 14.51 -17.16 -6.97
CA ALA A 116 15.64 -17.17 -7.90
C ALA A 116 15.20 -17.16 -9.38
N TRP A 117 13.95 -17.44 -9.68
CA TRP A 117 13.38 -17.46 -11.03
C TRP A 117 12.68 -16.17 -11.41
N VAL A 118 12.54 -15.23 -10.48
CA VAL A 118 11.99 -13.91 -10.78
C VAL A 118 13.07 -13.14 -11.53
N PRO A 119 12.84 -12.75 -12.81
CA PRO A 119 13.81 -11.96 -13.54
C PRO A 119 14.07 -10.64 -12.77
N ALA A 120 15.33 -10.33 -12.52
CA ALA A 120 15.70 -9.06 -11.92
C ALA A 120 15.22 -7.94 -12.85
N THR A 121 14.37 -7.07 -12.33
CA THR A 121 13.90 -5.90 -13.08
C THR A 121 15.02 -4.87 -13.07
N LEU A 122 15.56 -4.58 -14.25
CA LEU A 122 16.61 -3.58 -14.41
C LEU A 122 16.05 -2.19 -14.14
N SER A 123 16.77 -1.40 -13.37
CA SER A 123 16.47 0.03 -13.18
C SER A 123 16.71 0.81 -14.49
N LEU A 124 16.18 2.05 -14.58
CA LEU A 124 16.40 2.92 -15.74
C LEU A 124 17.91 3.08 -16.02
N HIS A 125 18.70 3.34 -15.00
CA HIS A 125 20.16 3.55 -15.10
C HIS A 125 20.86 2.29 -15.59
N GLU A 126 20.58 1.12 -15.02
CA GLU A 126 21.17 -0.16 -15.47
C GLU A 126 20.78 -0.47 -16.91
N ARG A 127 19.53 -0.19 -17.31
CA ARG A 127 19.07 -0.41 -18.68
C ARG A 127 19.80 0.47 -19.67
N LEU A 128 19.97 1.76 -19.37
CA LEU A 128 20.68 2.69 -20.24
C LEU A 128 22.17 2.38 -20.28
N SER A 129 22.82 2.04 -19.17
CA SER A 129 24.21 1.60 -19.12
C SER A 129 24.44 0.34 -19.93
N GLN A 130 23.53 -0.62 -19.88
CA GLN A 130 23.55 -1.82 -20.73
C GLN A 130 23.40 -1.46 -22.21
N ALA A 131 22.49 -0.54 -22.55
CA ALA A 131 22.31 -0.08 -23.92
C ALA A 131 23.55 0.66 -24.44
N LEU A 132 24.21 1.47 -23.63
CA LEU A 132 25.50 2.11 -23.96
C LEU A 132 26.59 1.09 -24.28
N GLY A 133 26.61 -0.04 -23.57
CA GLY A 133 27.55 -1.13 -23.83
C GLY A 133 27.43 -1.77 -25.21
N ALA A 134 26.29 -1.63 -25.90
CA ALA A 134 26.07 -2.14 -27.25
C ALA A 134 26.69 -1.26 -28.35
N TYR A 135 27.07 -0.01 -28.03
CA TYR A 135 27.65 0.91 -28.97
C TYR A 135 29.18 0.93 -28.86
N VAL A 136 29.88 1.05 -30.00
CA VAL A 136 31.31 1.24 -30.04
C VAL A 136 31.61 2.72 -29.84
N LEU A 137 31.93 3.11 -28.63
CA LEU A 137 32.21 4.48 -28.23
C LEU A 137 33.67 4.62 -27.77
N SER A 138 34.24 5.84 -27.86
CA SER A 138 35.49 6.12 -27.17
C SER A 138 35.28 6.04 -25.65
N GLU A 139 36.33 5.76 -24.88
CA GLU A 139 36.23 5.72 -23.40
C GLU A 139 35.71 7.05 -22.84
N ARG A 140 36.13 8.17 -23.46
CA ARG A 140 35.67 9.50 -23.08
C ARG A 140 34.19 9.74 -23.36
N ASP A 141 33.70 9.40 -24.57
CA ASP A 141 32.29 9.56 -24.90
C ASP A 141 31.39 8.68 -24.05
N ARG A 142 31.85 7.47 -23.73
CA ARG A 142 31.16 6.56 -22.83
C ARG A 142 31.05 7.15 -21.43
N ALA A 143 32.15 7.64 -20.85
CA ALA A 143 32.16 8.25 -19.53
C ALA A 143 31.23 9.48 -19.45
N LEU A 144 31.22 10.32 -20.51
CA LEU A 144 30.29 11.46 -20.60
C LEU A 144 28.82 11.02 -20.66
N ALA A 145 28.52 9.97 -21.43
CA ALA A 145 27.17 9.44 -21.54
C ALA A 145 26.71 8.78 -20.22
N GLU A 146 27.59 8.03 -19.55
CA GLU A 146 27.30 7.43 -18.22
C GLU A 146 27.05 8.53 -17.18
N PHE A 147 27.86 9.62 -17.20
CA PHE A 147 27.63 10.75 -16.31
C PHE A 147 26.28 11.44 -16.52
N ILE A 148 25.81 11.52 -17.77
CA ILE A 148 24.47 12.03 -18.09
C ILE A 148 23.40 11.05 -17.60
N VAL A 149 23.59 9.74 -17.77
CA VAL A 149 22.66 8.70 -17.29
C VAL A 149 22.50 8.77 -15.78
N ASP A 150 23.60 8.94 -15.04
CA ASP A 150 23.56 9.08 -13.57
C ASP A 150 22.86 10.37 -13.12
N GLY A 151 22.84 11.40 -13.95
CA GLY A 151 22.11 12.66 -13.71
C GLY A 151 20.63 12.62 -14.02
N LEU A 152 20.09 11.50 -14.52
CA LEU A 152 18.67 11.36 -14.84
C LEU A 152 17.82 11.16 -13.58
N ASP A 153 16.61 11.75 -13.63
CA ASP A 153 15.56 11.56 -12.64
C ASP A 153 14.79 10.23 -12.91
N ASP A 154 14.08 9.71 -11.92
CA ASP A 154 13.19 8.54 -12.04
C ASP A 154 12.12 8.69 -13.13
N ASP A 155 11.70 9.92 -13.43
CA ASP A 155 10.80 10.24 -14.53
C ASP A 155 11.51 10.19 -15.91
N GLY A 156 12.85 10.11 -15.97
CA GLY A 156 13.66 10.07 -17.17
C GLY A 156 14.11 11.44 -17.70
N TYR A 157 14.02 12.50 -16.89
CA TYR A 157 14.42 13.85 -17.26
C TYR A 157 15.83 14.20 -16.76
N LEU A 158 16.57 15.00 -17.54
CA LEU A 158 17.79 15.64 -17.12
C LEU A 158 17.48 17.05 -16.59
N ARG A 159 17.20 17.17 -15.28
CA ARG A 159 16.81 18.46 -14.68
C ARG A 159 17.98 19.41 -14.43
N GLN A 160 19.18 18.87 -14.37
CA GLN A 160 20.39 19.64 -14.18
C GLN A 160 20.83 20.26 -15.50
N GLU A 161 21.28 21.50 -15.46
CA GLU A 161 21.85 22.15 -16.64
C GLU A 161 23.20 21.51 -16.99
N LEU A 162 23.45 21.29 -18.28
CA LEU A 162 24.70 20.71 -18.76
C LEU A 162 25.96 21.48 -18.24
N ALA A 163 25.83 22.79 -18.05
CA ALA A 163 26.92 23.59 -17.47
C ALA A 163 27.21 23.24 -16.00
N GLN A 164 26.19 22.89 -15.22
CA GLN A 164 26.34 22.45 -13.83
C GLN A 164 26.95 21.04 -13.78
N LEU A 165 26.52 20.14 -14.67
CA LEU A 165 27.09 18.82 -14.82
C LEU A 165 28.56 18.89 -15.22
N ALA A 166 28.89 19.76 -16.17
CA ALA A 166 30.27 20.00 -16.60
C ALA A 166 31.19 20.54 -15.47
N GLY A 167 30.63 21.36 -14.58
CA GLY A 167 31.34 21.86 -13.41
C GLY A 167 31.55 20.85 -12.28
N ALA A 168 30.70 19.79 -12.22
CA ALA A 168 30.80 18.72 -11.23
C ALA A 168 31.68 17.54 -11.71
N ALA A 169 31.94 17.48 -13.01
CA ALA A 169 32.70 16.40 -13.63
C ALA A 169 34.22 16.72 -13.64
N ASP A 170 35.03 15.79 -13.13
CA ASP A 170 36.46 15.89 -13.08
C ASP A 170 37.10 15.12 -14.28
N PHE A 171 37.06 15.76 -15.45
CA PHE A 171 37.65 15.20 -16.67
C PHE A 171 38.91 15.97 -17.06
N ASP A 172 39.96 15.27 -17.41
CA ASP A 172 41.22 15.85 -17.91
C ASP A 172 41.54 15.34 -19.35
N PRO A 173 41.48 16.19 -20.39
CA PRO A 173 41.11 17.61 -20.40
C PRO A 173 39.58 17.83 -20.21
N PRO A 174 39.18 19.06 -19.77
CA PRO A 174 37.75 19.35 -19.58
C PRO A 174 36.99 19.25 -20.92
N PRO A 175 35.79 18.64 -20.94
CA PRO A 175 35.04 18.46 -22.17
C PRO A 175 34.38 19.75 -22.65
N ASP A 176 34.39 19.95 -23.97
CA ASP A 176 33.73 21.08 -24.60
C ASP A 176 32.22 20.97 -24.55
N ALA A 177 31.48 22.11 -24.66
CA ALA A 177 30.04 22.13 -24.70
C ALA A 177 29.44 21.29 -25.85
N SER A 178 30.16 21.14 -26.97
CA SER A 178 29.80 20.30 -28.09
C SER A 178 29.87 18.81 -27.79
N GLU A 179 30.85 18.37 -26.98
CA GLU A 179 30.96 16.98 -26.53
C GLU A 179 29.81 16.60 -25.61
N TRP A 180 29.43 17.49 -24.67
CA TRP A 180 28.26 17.28 -23.80
C TRP A 180 26.95 17.19 -24.59
N GLN A 181 26.77 18.04 -25.62
CA GLN A 181 25.62 17.99 -26.49
C GLN A 181 25.55 16.68 -27.30
N ALA A 182 26.70 16.23 -27.82
CA ALA A 182 26.80 14.97 -28.55
C ALA A 182 26.43 13.76 -27.64
N ALA A 183 26.99 13.73 -26.42
CA ALA A 183 26.68 12.72 -25.44
C ALA A 183 25.19 12.72 -25.04
N LEU A 184 24.58 13.92 -24.85
CA LEU A 184 23.15 14.04 -24.59
C LEU A 184 22.31 13.47 -25.73
N HIS A 185 22.62 13.84 -26.98
CA HIS A 185 21.91 13.31 -28.15
C HIS A 185 22.06 11.79 -28.29
N LEU A 186 23.22 11.26 -27.94
CA LEU A 186 23.42 9.81 -27.90
C LEU A 186 22.49 9.16 -26.89
N VAL A 187 22.44 9.67 -25.64
CA VAL A 187 21.57 9.12 -24.59
C VAL A 187 20.08 9.21 -24.97
N GLN A 188 19.67 10.32 -25.65
CA GLN A 188 18.29 10.49 -26.14
C GLN A 188 17.88 9.46 -27.21
N GLN A 189 18.85 8.79 -27.87
CA GLN A 189 18.61 7.82 -28.94
C GLN A 189 18.77 6.37 -28.50
N LEU A 190 19.20 6.10 -27.25
CA LEU A 190 19.58 4.75 -26.81
C LEU A 190 18.39 3.79 -26.70
N ASP A 191 17.27 4.19 -26.12
CA ASP A 191 16.16 3.29 -25.84
C ASP A 191 14.81 3.99 -26.14
N ALA A 192 13.99 4.29 -25.14
CA ALA A 192 12.70 4.91 -25.35
C ALA A 192 12.83 6.39 -25.75
N PRO A 193 12.13 6.85 -26.80
CA PRO A 193 12.18 8.25 -27.21
C PRO A 193 11.61 9.15 -26.11
N GLY A 194 12.31 10.26 -25.85
CA GLY A 194 11.93 11.24 -24.83
C GLY A 194 12.69 11.12 -23.51
N LEU A 195 13.58 10.13 -23.35
CA LEU A 195 14.52 10.07 -22.25
C LEU A 195 15.58 11.16 -22.37
N ALA A 196 16.18 11.55 -21.27
CA ALA A 196 17.18 12.61 -21.14
C ALA A 196 16.73 13.98 -21.73
N ALA A 197 15.44 14.23 -21.72
CA ALA A 197 14.86 15.55 -22.06
C ALA A 197 15.01 16.49 -20.85
N ARG A 198 15.27 17.77 -21.11
CA ARG A 198 15.37 18.80 -20.06
C ARG A 198 14.01 19.27 -19.58
N ASP A 199 13.07 19.35 -20.51
CA ASP A 199 11.70 19.86 -20.30
C ASP A 199 10.66 18.97 -20.94
N LEU A 200 9.39 19.12 -20.50
CA LEU A 200 8.26 18.44 -21.11
C LEU A 200 8.10 18.71 -22.61
N PRO A 201 8.24 19.96 -23.10
CA PRO A 201 8.25 20.24 -24.55
C PRO A 201 9.29 19.42 -25.31
N GLU A 202 10.52 19.35 -24.81
CA GLU A 202 11.59 18.57 -25.44
C GLU A 202 11.27 17.07 -25.46
N CYS A 203 10.78 16.52 -24.34
CA CYS A 203 10.40 15.12 -24.24
C CYS A 203 9.34 14.75 -25.29
N LEU A 204 8.26 15.54 -25.37
CA LEU A 204 7.21 15.32 -26.35
C LEU A 204 7.69 15.52 -27.80
N ALA A 205 8.55 16.49 -28.04
CA ALA A 205 9.13 16.75 -29.38
C ALA A 205 10.00 15.58 -29.86
N LEU A 206 10.81 14.97 -28.96
CA LEU A 206 11.61 13.78 -29.25
C LEU A 206 10.72 12.60 -29.64
N GLN A 207 9.64 12.37 -28.88
CA GLN A 207 8.68 11.31 -29.18
C GLN A 207 7.95 11.52 -30.50
N ILE A 208 7.51 12.76 -30.82
CA ILE A 208 6.88 13.09 -32.09
C ILE A 208 7.83 12.84 -33.25
N ARG A 209 9.11 13.22 -33.11
CA ARG A 209 10.12 13.01 -34.16
C ARG A 209 10.42 11.53 -34.39
N ALA A 210 10.36 10.72 -33.33
CA ALA A 210 10.53 9.27 -33.43
C ALA A 210 9.36 8.55 -34.08
N CYS A 211 8.16 9.14 -34.05
CA CYS A 211 6.96 8.59 -34.73
C CYS A 211 7.06 8.71 -36.24
N SER A 212 7.57 7.70 -36.93
CA SER A 212 7.72 7.67 -38.40
C SER A 212 6.42 7.60 -39.22
N ARG A 213 5.31 7.18 -38.58
CA ARG A 213 4.01 6.93 -39.24
C ARG A 213 3.09 8.15 -39.31
N LEU A 214 3.53 9.31 -38.84
CA LEU A 214 2.71 10.53 -38.83
C LEU A 214 2.75 11.24 -40.17
N ASP A 215 1.60 11.75 -40.60
CA ASP A 215 1.50 12.67 -41.71
C ASP A 215 2.38 13.92 -41.41
N PRO A 216 3.20 14.39 -42.36
CA PRO A 216 4.05 15.58 -42.20
C PRO A 216 3.29 16.79 -41.66
N ALA A 217 2.08 17.08 -42.21
CA ALA A 217 1.27 18.21 -41.77
C ALA A 217 0.82 18.08 -40.29
N VAL A 218 0.51 16.85 -39.84
CA VAL A 218 0.13 16.57 -38.46
C VAL A 218 1.35 16.64 -37.53
N ARG A 219 2.51 16.17 -38.00
CA ARG A 219 3.77 16.23 -37.25
C ARG A 219 4.19 17.68 -37.01
N ASP A 220 4.18 18.51 -38.04
CA ASP A 220 4.57 19.94 -37.97
C ASP A 220 3.60 20.68 -37.01
N ALA A 221 2.29 20.44 -37.15
CA ALA A 221 1.30 21.01 -36.25
C ALA A 221 1.52 20.56 -34.79
N ALA A 222 1.81 19.26 -34.54
CA ALA A 222 2.07 18.74 -33.22
C ALA A 222 3.37 19.33 -32.59
N LEU A 223 4.45 19.44 -33.35
CA LEU A 223 5.69 20.08 -32.90
C LEU A 223 5.46 21.57 -32.59
N ALA A 224 4.71 22.30 -33.39
CA ALA A 224 4.39 23.70 -33.12
C ALA A 224 3.53 23.89 -31.87
N ILE A 225 2.58 22.95 -31.60
CA ILE A 225 1.76 22.95 -30.37
C ILE A 225 2.67 22.73 -29.16
N VAL A 226 3.55 21.73 -29.22
CA VAL A 226 4.45 21.38 -28.12
C VAL A 226 5.45 22.50 -27.82
N ALA A 227 5.98 23.18 -28.86
CA ALA A 227 6.95 24.25 -28.69
C ALA A 227 6.39 25.52 -28.05
N ALA A 228 5.14 25.95 -28.43
CA ALA A 228 4.65 27.26 -28.04
C ALA A 228 3.23 27.28 -27.46
N HIS A 229 2.46 26.23 -27.63
CA HIS A 229 1.02 26.25 -27.35
C HIS A 229 0.52 25.22 -26.33
N LEU A 230 1.41 24.55 -25.58
CA LEU A 230 1.03 23.63 -24.50
C LEU A 230 0.08 24.27 -23.47
N PRO A 231 0.25 25.53 -23.00
CA PRO A 231 -0.69 26.15 -22.09
C PRO A 231 -2.09 26.35 -22.65
N ARG A 232 -2.22 26.55 -23.98
CA ARG A 232 -3.51 26.63 -24.64
C ARG A 232 -4.16 25.25 -24.79
N LEU A 233 -3.36 24.22 -25.07
CA LEU A 233 -3.82 22.84 -25.09
C LEU A 233 -4.37 22.43 -23.73
N ALA A 234 -3.68 22.78 -22.66
CA ALA A 234 -4.13 22.50 -21.28
C ALA A 234 -5.46 23.17 -20.92
N ARG A 235 -5.75 24.35 -21.52
CA ARG A 235 -7.01 25.08 -21.38
C ARG A 235 -8.07 24.67 -22.42
N SER A 236 -7.77 23.69 -23.26
CA SER A 236 -8.65 23.26 -24.38
C SER A 236 -9.07 24.38 -25.34
N ASP A 237 -8.20 25.40 -25.54
CA ASP A 237 -8.44 26.53 -26.47
C ASP A 237 -8.12 26.13 -27.91
N TYR A 238 -8.93 25.23 -28.48
CA TYR A 238 -8.78 24.79 -29.89
C TYR A 238 -9.00 25.91 -30.92
N PRO A 239 -9.98 26.83 -30.75
CA PRO A 239 -10.15 27.93 -31.69
C PRO A 239 -8.94 28.88 -31.75
N GLY A 240 -8.33 29.15 -30.59
CA GLY A 240 -7.11 29.96 -30.48
C GLY A 240 -5.92 29.30 -31.13
N MET A 241 -5.72 27.99 -30.91
CA MET A 241 -4.64 27.20 -31.54
C MET A 241 -4.81 27.14 -33.07
N ARG A 242 -6.04 26.89 -33.57
CA ARG A 242 -6.33 26.86 -35.04
C ARG A 242 -5.94 28.16 -35.73
N ARG A 243 -6.26 29.30 -35.13
CA ARG A 243 -5.89 30.63 -35.69
C ARG A 243 -4.38 30.84 -35.64
N ALA A 244 -3.71 30.45 -34.56
CA ALA A 244 -2.27 30.62 -34.40
C ALA A 244 -1.47 29.73 -35.37
N LEU A 245 -1.87 28.49 -35.57
CA LEU A 245 -1.19 27.50 -36.40
C LEU A 245 -1.63 27.56 -37.89
N ARG A 246 -2.71 28.28 -38.20
CA ARG A 246 -3.30 28.36 -39.56
C ARG A 246 -3.52 26.98 -40.18
N CYS A 247 -3.86 25.97 -39.39
CA CYS A 247 -4.08 24.61 -39.83
C CYS A 247 -5.58 24.30 -39.96
N SER A 248 -5.90 23.24 -40.71
CA SER A 248 -7.26 22.75 -40.81
C SER A 248 -7.68 22.06 -39.53
N GLU A 249 -8.97 22.04 -39.25
CA GLU A 249 -9.52 21.42 -38.03
C GLU A 249 -9.19 19.93 -37.89
N PRO A 250 -9.27 19.09 -38.96
CA PRO A 250 -8.91 17.68 -38.83
C PRO A 250 -7.43 17.47 -38.49
N VAL A 251 -6.52 18.28 -39.06
CA VAL A 251 -5.07 18.23 -38.73
C VAL A 251 -4.83 18.60 -37.28
N LEU A 252 -5.48 19.67 -36.78
CA LEU A 252 -5.37 20.05 -35.36
C LEU A 252 -5.88 18.95 -34.44
N ARG A 253 -7.01 18.32 -34.76
CA ARG A 253 -7.59 17.23 -34.01
C ARG A 253 -6.65 16.04 -33.93
N GLN A 254 -6.10 15.61 -35.05
CA GLN A 254 -5.13 14.51 -35.12
C GLN A 254 -3.87 14.85 -34.35
N ALA A 255 -3.32 16.06 -34.49
CA ALA A 255 -2.13 16.51 -33.73
C ALA A 255 -2.38 16.48 -32.21
N CYS A 256 -3.53 16.97 -31.75
CA CYS A 256 -3.90 16.89 -30.32
C CYS A 256 -4.09 15.45 -29.85
N GLY A 257 -4.65 14.57 -30.69
CA GLY A 257 -4.79 13.14 -30.41
C GLY A 257 -3.43 12.46 -30.23
N VAL A 258 -2.49 12.76 -31.14
CA VAL A 258 -1.12 12.28 -31.04
C VAL A 258 -0.48 12.73 -29.73
N ILE A 259 -0.52 14.02 -29.39
CA ILE A 259 0.10 14.58 -28.18
C ILE A 259 -0.48 13.93 -26.89
N ARG A 260 -1.79 13.65 -26.86
CA ARG A 260 -2.44 12.98 -25.73
C ARG A 260 -2.02 11.52 -25.56
N GLY A 261 -1.61 10.88 -26.65
CA GLY A 261 -1.13 9.49 -26.65
C GLY A 261 0.35 9.35 -26.29
N LEU A 262 1.11 10.45 -26.17
CA LEU A 262 2.51 10.43 -25.79
C LEU A 262 2.67 10.26 -24.27
N ASP A 263 3.83 9.73 -23.89
CA ASP A 263 4.18 9.52 -22.50
C ASP A 263 4.97 10.70 -21.93
N PRO A 264 4.42 11.48 -20.98
CA PRO A 264 5.13 12.61 -20.40
C PRO A 264 6.24 12.18 -19.41
N LYS A 265 6.33 10.91 -19.04
CA LYS A 265 7.28 10.39 -18.04
C LYS A 265 7.84 9.03 -18.47
N PRO A 266 8.69 9.01 -19.50
CA PRO A 266 9.16 7.75 -20.10
C PRO A 266 9.99 6.90 -19.13
N GLY A 267 10.68 7.51 -18.15
CA GLY A 267 11.47 6.80 -17.13
C GLY A 267 10.63 5.89 -16.23
N ARG A 268 9.36 6.23 -16.00
CA ARG A 268 8.48 5.41 -15.14
C ARG A 268 8.19 4.01 -15.67
N ARG A 269 8.42 3.75 -16.94
CA ARG A 269 8.31 2.40 -17.49
C ARG A 269 9.33 1.43 -16.88
N TYR A 270 10.43 1.96 -16.36
CA TYR A 270 11.53 1.23 -15.73
C TYR A 270 11.50 1.32 -14.21
N ALA A 271 10.69 2.23 -13.66
CA ALA A 271 10.50 2.32 -12.21
C ALA A 271 9.64 1.13 -11.73
N HIS A 272 10.31 0.11 -11.25
CA HIS A 272 9.68 -1.00 -10.57
C HIS A 272 9.64 -0.69 -9.08
N GLU A 273 8.69 0.13 -8.65
CA GLU A 273 8.31 0.11 -7.25
C GLU A 273 7.68 -1.27 -7.00
N PRO A 274 8.27 -2.13 -6.17
CA PRO A 274 7.63 -3.38 -5.84
C PRO A 274 6.25 -3.05 -5.25
N PRO A 275 5.18 -3.66 -5.77
CA PRO A 275 3.85 -3.37 -5.26
C PRO A 275 3.85 -3.66 -3.76
N SER A 276 3.58 -2.66 -2.95
CA SER A 276 3.44 -2.82 -1.51
C SER A 276 2.17 -3.64 -1.24
N TYR A 277 2.33 -4.94 -1.06
CA TYR A 277 1.23 -5.82 -0.70
C TYR A 277 0.83 -5.58 0.75
N VAL A 278 -0.42 -5.21 0.94
CA VAL A 278 -1.01 -5.11 2.27
C VAL A 278 -1.53 -6.48 2.67
N VAL A 279 -0.94 -7.07 3.71
CA VAL A 279 -1.43 -8.33 4.29
C VAL A 279 -2.62 -8.00 5.19
N PRO A 280 -3.82 -8.53 4.90
CA PRO A 280 -5.01 -8.26 5.72
C PRO A 280 -4.96 -9.02 7.04
N ASP A 281 -5.43 -8.39 8.12
CA ASP A 281 -5.54 -9.01 9.45
C ASP A 281 -6.70 -10.02 9.52
N VAL A 282 -7.80 -9.75 8.77
CA VAL A 282 -8.97 -10.61 8.70
C VAL A 282 -9.47 -10.80 7.28
N VAL A 283 -10.10 -11.94 7.02
CA VAL A 283 -10.75 -12.26 5.75
C VAL A 283 -12.25 -12.37 5.98
N VAL A 284 -13.01 -11.62 5.17
CA VAL A 284 -14.47 -11.61 5.18
C VAL A 284 -14.99 -12.38 3.97
N SER A 285 -15.73 -13.46 4.20
CA SER A 285 -16.30 -14.29 3.16
C SER A 285 -17.79 -14.52 3.37
N LYS A 286 -18.53 -14.71 2.28
CA LYS A 286 -19.95 -15.05 2.35
C LYS A 286 -20.14 -16.57 2.30
N GLN A 287 -20.63 -17.16 3.38
CA GLN A 287 -20.96 -18.59 3.44
C GLN A 287 -22.46 -18.77 3.73
N ARG A 288 -23.16 -19.51 2.90
CA ARG A 288 -24.61 -19.80 3.05
C ARG A 288 -25.45 -18.57 3.40
N GLN A 289 -25.22 -17.44 2.69
CA GLN A 289 -25.90 -16.16 2.91
C GLN A 289 -25.51 -15.38 4.19
N GLN A 290 -24.59 -15.86 4.99
CA GLN A 290 -24.05 -15.15 6.15
C GLN A 290 -22.62 -14.68 5.86
N TRP A 291 -22.31 -13.50 6.35
CA TRP A 291 -20.96 -12.96 6.30
C TRP A 291 -20.15 -13.51 7.47
N LEU A 292 -19.07 -14.23 7.15
CA LEU A 292 -18.16 -14.81 8.12
C LEU A 292 -16.85 -14.05 8.14
N VAL A 293 -16.38 -13.74 9.35
CA VAL A 293 -15.09 -13.10 9.59
C VAL A 293 -14.11 -14.15 10.12
N VAL A 294 -13.05 -14.40 9.35
CA VAL A 294 -12.01 -15.36 9.72
C VAL A 294 -10.71 -14.60 9.91
N PRO A 295 -10.01 -14.77 11.04
CA PRO A 295 -8.67 -14.22 11.20
C PRO A 295 -7.71 -14.78 10.15
N ASN A 296 -6.81 -13.95 9.62
CA ASN A 296 -5.79 -14.41 8.68
C ASN A 296 -4.62 -15.04 9.43
N ARG A 297 -4.50 -16.37 9.37
CA ARG A 297 -3.42 -17.09 10.03
C ARG A 297 -2.02 -16.65 9.56
N GLY A 298 -1.85 -16.35 8.29
CA GLY A 298 -0.56 -15.88 7.75
C GLY A 298 -0.12 -14.48 8.24
N ALA A 299 -1.04 -13.70 8.82
CA ALA A 299 -0.74 -12.40 9.43
C ALA A 299 -0.55 -12.48 10.96
N MET A 300 -0.68 -13.66 11.53
CA MET A 300 -0.70 -13.88 12.97
C MET A 300 0.52 -14.70 13.41
N PRO A 301 1.45 -14.15 14.18
CA PRO A 301 2.47 -14.97 14.81
C PRO A 301 1.81 -15.86 15.88
N HIS A 302 2.05 -17.15 15.80
CA HIS A 302 1.53 -18.15 16.72
C HIS A 302 2.55 -18.46 17.82
N ALA A 303 2.61 -17.60 18.85
CA ALA A 303 3.44 -17.85 20.03
C ALA A 303 2.69 -18.70 21.05
N ARG A 304 3.28 -19.82 21.45
CA ARG A 304 2.79 -20.68 22.54
C ARG A 304 3.80 -20.72 23.68
N LEU A 305 3.33 -21.13 24.86
CA LEU A 305 4.18 -21.38 25.99
C LEU A 305 4.76 -22.79 25.87
N HIS A 306 6.09 -22.92 25.89
CA HIS A 306 6.77 -24.22 25.90
C HIS A 306 6.48 -24.95 27.21
N GLN A 307 5.50 -25.85 27.19
CA GLN A 307 4.96 -26.50 28.41
C GLN A 307 6.02 -27.35 29.11
N ALA A 308 6.88 -28.06 28.36
CA ALA A 308 7.90 -28.88 28.94
C ALA A 308 8.90 -28.08 29.81
N TYR A 309 9.37 -26.93 29.31
CA TYR A 309 10.24 -26.04 30.08
C TYR A 309 9.51 -25.42 31.29
N ALA A 310 8.26 -25.01 31.12
CA ALA A 310 7.46 -24.46 32.20
C ALA A 310 7.22 -25.50 33.31
N ASP A 311 7.05 -26.78 32.98
CA ASP A 311 6.87 -27.88 33.94
C ASP A 311 8.19 -28.25 34.63
N LEU A 312 9.30 -28.28 33.89
CA LEU A 312 10.63 -28.48 34.48
C LEU A 312 10.96 -27.39 35.51
N PHE A 313 10.69 -26.11 35.14
CA PHE A 313 10.87 -24.98 36.06
C PHE A 313 10.03 -25.14 37.33
N ARG A 314 8.77 -25.57 37.20
CA ARG A 314 7.83 -25.78 38.29
C ARG A 314 8.30 -26.93 39.22
N ARG A 315 8.83 -28.02 38.64
CA ARG A 315 9.38 -29.17 39.39
C ARG A 315 10.67 -28.83 40.13
N ALA A 316 11.52 -27.99 39.56
CA ALA A 316 12.78 -27.56 40.13
C ALA A 316 12.62 -26.65 41.38
N ARG A 317 11.38 -26.26 41.75
CA ARG A 317 11.08 -25.36 42.89
C ARG A 317 12.01 -24.14 42.94
N MET A 318 12.36 -23.57 41.79
CA MET A 318 13.24 -22.40 41.75
C MET A 318 12.55 -21.19 42.37
N ASP A 319 13.38 -20.28 42.91
CA ASP A 319 12.94 -19.10 43.62
C ASP A 319 12.10 -18.19 42.65
N GLU A 320 10.94 -17.74 43.10
CA GLU A 320 10.05 -16.85 42.32
C GLU A 320 10.70 -15.53 41.92
N ARG A 321 11.82 -15.17 42.56
CA ARG A 321 12.63 -13.98 42.26
C ARG A 321 13.74 -14.24 41.25
N SER A 322 13.88 -15.45 40.75
CA SER A 322 14.91 -15.78 39.77
C SER A 322 14.65 -15.07 38.43
N PRO A 323 15.68 -14.72 37.64
CA PRO A 323 15.50 -14.16 36.29
C PRO A 323 14.59 -15.01 35.41
N MET A 324 14.72 -16.35 35.50
CA MET A 324 13.88 -17.30 34.76
C MET A 324 12.38 -17.21 35.12
N ALA A 325 12.07 -16.91 36.40
CA ALA A 325 10.68 -16.70 36.82
C ALA A 325 10.08 -15.45 36.15
N GLN A 326 10.88 -14.40 35.99
CA GLN A 326 10.47 -13.19 35.30
C GLN A 326 10.23 -13.48 33.82
N GLU A 327 11.14 -14.20 33.17
CA GLU A 327 10.98 -14.60 31.74
C GLU A 327 9.72 -15.46 31.53
N LEU A 328 9.43 -16.41 32.44
CA LEU A 328 8.20 -17.18 32.38
C LEU A 328 6.95 -16.33 32.56
N GLN A 329 6.99 -15.31 33.42
CA GLN A 329 5.88 -14.38 33.59
C GLN A 329 5.71 -13.49 32.34
N GLU A 330 6.79 -13.06 31.74
CA GLU A 330 6.78 -12.30 30.48
C GLU A 330 6.23 -13.13 29.32
N ALA A 331 6.66 -14.39 29.20
CA ALA A 331 6.13 -15.30 28.20
C ALA A 331 4.61 -15.49 28.32
N ARG A 332 4.12 -15.76 29.55
CA ARG A 332 2.67 -15.88 29.80
C ARG A 332 1.90 -14.60 29.52
N TRP A 333 2.48 -13.47 29.86
CA TRP A 333 1.89 -12.17 29.61
C TRP A 333 1.81 -11.89 28.11
N LEU A 334 2.87 -12.18 27.35
CA LEU A 334 2.91 -11.99 25.90
C LEU A 334 1.86 -12.86 25.20
N VAL A 335 1.83 -14.17 25.47
CA VAL A 335 0.85 -15.10 24.86
C VAL A 335 -0.58 -14.61 25.11
N ARG A 336 -0.90 -14.24 26.36
CA ARG A 336 -2.23 -13.70 26.69
C ARG A 336 -2.55 -12.40 25.94
N ASN A 337 -1.59 -11.50 25.78
CA ASN A 337 -1.82 -10.25 25.04
C ASN A 337 -1.97 -10.50 23.52
N VAL A 338 -1.24 -11.46 22.97
CA VAL A 338 -1.40 -11.91 21.58
C VAL A 338 -2.83 -12.40 21.38
N GLU A 339 -3.31 -13.32 22.19
CA GLU A 339 -4.67 -13.85 22.11
C GLU A 339 -5.74 -12.75 22.28
N GLN A 340 -5.58 -11.87 23.27
CA GLN A 340 -6.50 -10.76 23.52
C GLN A 340 -6.54 -9.77 22.34
N ARG A 341 -5.39 -9.48 21.71
CA ARG A 341 -5.33 -8.62 20.53
C ARG A 341 -6.18 -9.20 19.42
N TYR A 342 -6.00 -10.47 19.10
CA TYR A 342 -6.75 -11.12 18.00
C TYR A 342 -8.23 -11.24 18.31
N ALA A 343 -8.58 -11.61 19.53
CA ALA A 343 -9.98 -11.64 19.96
C ALA A 343 -10.64 -10.26 19.83
N THR A 344 -9.93 -9.20 20.19
CA THR A 344 -10.44 -7.82 20.06
C THR A 344 -10.61 -7.41 18.61
N ILE A 345 -9.59 -7.64 17.75
CA ILE A 345 -9.64 -7.31 16.32
C ILE A 345 -10.79 -8.08 15.65
N ARG A 346 -10.94 -9.38 15.95
CA ARG A 346 -12.02 -10.20 15.41
C ARG A 346 -13.41 -9.69 15.82
N ARG A 347 -13.62 -9.40 17.12
CA ARG A 347 -14.89 -8.86 17.61
C ARG A 347 -15.26 -7.54 16.97
N VAL A 348 -14.28 -6.63 16.80
CA VAL A 348 -14.49 -5.34 16.12
C VAL A 348 -14.81 -5.56 14.64
N ALA A 349 -14.11 -6.47 13.95
CA ALA A 349 -14.40 -6.80 12.57
C ALA A 349 -15.81 -7.42 12.40
N GLU A 350 -16.22 -8.33 13.28
CA GLU A 350 -17.56 -8.92 13.29
C GLU A 350 -18.66 -7.85 13.45
N ALA A 351 -18.48 -6.90 14.39
CA ALA A 351 -19.42 -5.80 14.58
C ALA A 351 -19.51 -4.88 13.35
N ILE A 352 -18.36 -4.54 12.73
CA ILE A 352 -18.33 -3.77 11.49
C ILE A 352 -19.10 -4.51 10.38
N VAL A 353 -18.82 -5.80 10.18
CA VAL A 353 -19.43 -6.60 9.12
C VAL A 353 -20.93 -6.72 9.32
N GLN A 354 -21.40 -6.92 10.54
CA GLN A 354 -22.85 -6.98 10.87
C GLN A 354 -23.56 -5.66 10.54
N ARG A 355 -22.95 -4.51 10.81
CA ARG A 355 -23.50 -3.19 10.52
C ARG A 355 -23.43 -2.81 9.04
N GLN A 356 -22.44 -3.31 8.31
CA GLN A 356 -22.13 -2.92 6.93
C GLN A 356 -22.49 -4.00 5.88
N GLN A 357 -23.43 -4.90 6.17
CA GLN A 357 -23.83 -5.98 5.24
C GLN A 357 -24.16 -5.46 3.84
N MET A 358 -24.87 -4.33 3.75
CA MET A 358 -25.25 -3.72 2.48
C MET A 358 -24.03 -3.23 1.67
N PHE A 359 -22.96 -2.80 2.33
CA PHE A 359 -21.72 -2.45 1.66
C PHE A 359 -21.10 -3.67 0.95
N PHE A 360 -21.06 -4.81 1.59
CA PHE A 360 -20.48 -6.02 0.99
C PHE A 360 -21.30 -6.53 -0.20
N GLU A 361 -22.60 -6.24 -0.25
CA GLU A 361 -23.47 -6.61 -1.38
C GLU A 361 -23.47 -5.58 -2.51
N PHE A 362 -23.66 -4.31 -2.20
CA PHE A 362 -23.87 -3.24 -3.19
C PHE A 362 -22.66 -2.31 -3.36
N GLY A 363 -21.62 -2.42 -2.52
CA GLY A 363 -20.41 -1.62 -2.60
C GLY A 363 -20.49 -0.28 -1.87
N GLN A 364 -19.60 0.65 -2.29
CA GLN A 364 -19.39 1.93 -1.60
C GLN A 364 -20.63 2.81 -1.49
N ILE A 365 -21.57 2.69 -2.43
CA ILE A 365 -22.82 3.46 -2.44
C ILE A 365 -23.70 3.09 -1.25
N ALA A 366 -23.69 1.82 -0.86
CA ALA A 366 -24.49 1.31 0.26
C ALA A 366 -23.78 1.38 1.62
N LEU A 367 -22.66 2.10 1.72
CA LEU A 367 -21.93 2.27 2.96
C LEU A 367 -22.74 3.12 3.95
N ARG A 368 -23.13 2.52 5.07
CA ARG A 368 -23.83 3.20 6.15
C ARG A 368 -22.86 4.00 7.02
N PRO A 369 -23.26 5.18 7.51
CA PRO A 369 -22.44 5.89 8.49
C PRO A 369 -22.36 5.03 9.77
N LEU A 370 -21.18 4.97 10.35
CA LEU A 370 -20.90 4.21 11.58
C LEU A 370 -19.94 5.02 12.43
N MET A 371 -20.27 5.20 13.71
CA MET A 371 -19.42 5.88 14.67
C MET A 371 -18.64 4.88 15.53
N LEU A 372 -17.42 5.24 15.93
CA LEU A 372 -16.61 4.40 16.82
C LEU A 372 -17.33 4.09 18.14
N ARG A 373 -18.07 5.07 18.65
CA ARG A 373 -18.85 4.95 19.88
C ARG A 373 -19.94 3.87 19.79
N GLU A 374 -20.63 3.75 18.67
CA GLU A 374 -21.69 2.75 18.49
C GLU A 374 -21.13 1.32 18.56
N VAL A 375 -19.96 1.10 17.97
CA VAL A 375 -19.25 -0.20 18.05
C VAL A 375 -18.70 -0.42 19.46
N ALA A 376 -18.23 0.62 20.12
CA ALA A 376 -17.72 0.56 21.49
C ALA A 376 -18.83 0.17 22.47
N ASP A 377 -20.00 0.79 22.37
CA ASP A 377 -21.18 0.51 23.20
C ASP A 377 -21.68 -0.93 22.97
N GLU A 378 -21.72 -1.41 21.70
CA GLU A 378 -22.13 -2.77 21.36
C GLU A 378 -21.19 -3.85 21.92
N LEU A 379 -19.89 -3.57 21.89
CA LEU A 379 -18.87 -4.52 22.35
C LEU A 379 -18.52 -4.38 23.85
N GLU A 380 -19.15 -3.44 24.55
CA GLU A 380 -18.88 -3.08 25.96
C GLU A 380 -17.40 -2.71 26.16
N MET A 381 -16.83 -1.95 25.23
CA MET A 381 -15.45 -1.49 25.25
C MET A 381 -15.37 0.03 25.26
N HIS A 382 -14.22 0.58 25.70
CA HIS A 382 -13.98 2.01 25.60
C HIS A 382 -13.71 2.39 24.13
N GLU A 383 -14.22 3.54 23.66
CA GLU A 383 -14.04 4.05 22.30
C GLU A 383 -12.56 4.10 21.87
N SER A 384 -11.66 4.46 22.82
CA SER A 384 -10.22 4.45 22.53
C SER A 384 -9.65 3.06 22.21
N THR A 385 -10.22 1.99 22.76
CA THR A 385 -9.82 0.60 22.45
C THR A 385 -10.22 0.23 21.04
N VAL A 386 -11.45 0.55 20.64
CA VAL A 386 -11.95 0.35 19.27
C VAL A 386 -11.11 1.17 18.28
N SER A 387 -10.83 2.44 18.59
CA SER A 387 -9.99 3.30 17.76
C SER A 387 -8.58 2.73 17.55
N ARG A 388 -7.97 2.14 18.58
CA ARG A 388 -6.66 1.48 18.49
C ARG A 388 -6.72 0.16 17.72
N ALA A 389 -7.78 -0.62 17.93
CA ALA A 389 -7.98 -1.88 17.21
C ALA A 389 -8.27 -1.70 15.72
N THR A 390 -8.73 -0.51 15.30
CA THR A 390 -9.02 -0.19 13.89
C THR A 390 -7.88 0.52 13.16
N ALA A 391 -6.90 1.05 13.89
CA ALA A 391 -5.76 1.76 13.31
C ALA A 391 -4.80 0.79 12.61
N ASN A 392 -4.46 1.06 11.35
CA ASN A 392 -3.53 0.26 10.53
C ASN A 392 -3.91 -1.22 10.47
N LYS A 393 -5.22 -1.51 10.45
CA LYS A 393 -5.76 -2.86 10.30
C LYS A 393 -6.59 -2.95 9.04
N TYR A 394 -6.41 -4.06 8.34
CA TYR A 394 -7.02 -4.28 7.04
C TYR A 394 -7.89 -5.52 7.04
N MET A 395 -8.98 -5.46 6.29
CA MET A 395 -9.83 -6.63 6.01
C MET A 395 -9.85 -6.92 4.51
N SER A 396 -9.67 -8.17 4.15
CA SER A 396 -9.90 -8.67 2.80
C SER A 396 -11.38 -8.99 2.64
N THR A 397 -11.98 -8.47 1.58
CA THR A 397 -13.39 -8.69 1.24
C THR A 397 -13.50 -9.10 -0.22
N PRO A 398 -14.60 -9.69 -0.68
CA PRO A 398 -14.80 -9.99 -2.10
C PRO A 398 -14.73 -8.77 -3.03
N ARG A 399 -14.84 -7.55 -2.47
CA ARG A 399 -14.75 -6.28 -3.21
C ARG A 399 -13.37 -5.62 -3.14
N GLY A 400 -12.41 -6.25 -2.47
CA GLY A 400 -11.06 -5.73 -2.29
C GLY A 400 -10.62 -5.63 -0.83
N VAL A 401 -9.42 -5.12 -0.62
CA VAL A 401 -8.85 -4.91 0.72
C VAL A 401 -9.19 -3.50 1.19
N PHE A 402 -9.75 -3.39 2.39
CA PHE A 402 -10.13 -2.12 3.00
C PHE A 402 -9.52 -1.97 4.40
N GLU A 403 -9.09 -0.77 4.73
CA GLU A 403 -8.74 -0.44 6.11
C GLU A 403 -10.02 -0.39 6.98
N PHE A 404 -9.96 -0.84 8.24
CA PHE A 404 -11.11 -0.79 9.16
C PHE A 404 -11.65 0.63 9.31
N ARG A 405 -10.76 1.64 9.29
CA ARG A 405 -11.16 3.06 9.36
C ARG A 405 -12.05 3.51 8.21
N HIS A 406 -12.00 2.83 7.07
CA HIS A 406 -12.84 3.15 5.91
C HIS A 406 -14.34 3.08 6.24
N PHE A 407 -14.73 2.18 7.14
CA PHE A 407 -16.12 1.96 7.52
C PHE A 407 -16.65 3.00 8.52
N PHE A 408 -15.78 3.73 9.18
CA PHE A 408 -16.15 4.79 10.11
C PHE A 408 -16.23 6.13 9.37
N SER A 409 -17.41 6.54 9.00
CA SER A 409 -17.66 7.77 8.26
C SER A 409 -18.70 8.63 8.97
N ARG A 410 -18.54 9.96 8.85
CA ARG A 410 -19.49 10.91 9.40
C ARG A 410 -20.84 10.81 8.69
N GLU A 411 -21.90 10.99 9.46
CA GLU A 411 -23.24 11.13 8.97
C GLU A 411 -23.43 12.41 8.16
N LEU A 412 -24.19 12.29 7.08
CA LEU A 412 -24.80 13.39 6.35
C LEU A 412 -26.32 13.18 6.39
N SER A 413 -27.06 14.19 6.82
CA SER A 413 -28.52 14.16 6.87
C SER A 413 -29.11 14.13 5.46
N THR A 414 -30.15 13.31 5.26
CA THR A 414 -30.97 13.28 4.06
C THR A 414 -32.33 13.92 4.31
N GLU A 415 -32.98 14.48 3.29
CA GLU A 415 -34.32 15.07 3.42
C GLU A 415 -35.38 14.06 3.86
N SER A 416 -35.19 12.79 3.52
CA SER A 416 -36.10 11.69 3.92
C SER A 416 -35.90 11.23 5.36
N GLY A 417 -35.08 11.91 6.17
CA GLY A 417 -34.78 11.51 7.56
C GLY A 417 -33.82 10.33 7.67
N GLY A 418 -33.24 9.88 6.57
CA GLY A 418 -32.18 8.87 6.54
C GLY A 418 -30.78 9.50 6.74
N THR A 419 -29.78 8.64 6.94
CA THR A 419 -28.38 9.05 7.05
C THR A 419 -27.58 8.43 5.92
N CYS A 420 -26.75 9.25 5.24
CA CYS A 420 -25.85 8.80 4.20
C CYS A 420 -24.40 9.06 4.60
N SER A 421 -23.48 8.18 4.20
CA SER A 421 -22.07 8.38 4.49
C SER A 421 -21.41 9.31 3.48
N ALA A 422 -20.42 10.10 3.93
CA ALA A 422 -19.61 10.94 3.02
C ALA A 422 -18.89 10.10 1.94
N ALA A 423 -18.60 8.82 2.20
CA ALA A 423 -18.00 7.92 1.23
C ALA A 423 -19.00 7.50 0.16
N ALA A 424 -20.26 7.23 0.53
CA ALA A 424 -21.33 6.91 -0.42
C ALA A 424 -21.60 8.10 -1.35
N VAL A 425 -21.63 9.33 -0.83
CA VAL A 425 -21.79 10.54 -1.67
C VAL A 425 -20.64 10.68 -2.66
N ARG A 426 -19.40 10.41 -2.24
CA ARG A 426 -18.25 10.43 -3.17
C ARG A 426 -18.35 9.35 -4.23
N ALA A 427 -18.83 8.17 -3.88
CA ALA A 427 -19.05 7.07 -4.84
C ALA A 427 -20.12 7.45 -5.88
N LEU A 428 -21.25 8.04 -5.46
CA LEU A 428 -22.29 8.53 -6.34
C LEU A 428 -21.79 9.65 -7.28
N ILE A 429 -21.02 10.60 -6.75
CA ILE A 429 -20.41 11.66 -7.60
C ILE A 429 -19.51 11.03 -8.67
N ARG A 430 -18.71 10.02 -8.33
CA ARG A 430 -17.88 9.31 -9.31
C ARG A 430 -18.75 8.61 -10.35
N GLU A 431 -19.76 7.88 -9.94
CA GLU A 431 -20.67 7.17 -10.84
C GLU A 431 -21.39 8.13 -11.82
N TYR A 432 -21.87 9.28 -11.34
CA TYR A 432 -22.48 10.28 -12.21
C TYR A 432 -21.51 10.89 -13.21
N ILE A 433 -20.24 11.07 -12.82
CA ILE A 433 -19.20 11.60 -13.72
C ILE A 433 -18.76 10.52 -14.71
N ASP A 434 -18.66 9.26 -14.29
CA ASP A 434 -18.30 8.15 -15.17
C ASP A 434 -19.40 7.84 -16.21
N ALA A 435 -20.67 8.13 -15.88
CA ALA A 435 -21.83 7.98 -16.75
C ALA A 435 -22.21 9.26 -17.53
N GLU A 436 -21.45 10.38 -17.37
CA GLU A 436 -21.75 11.64 -18.05
C GLU A 436 -21.45 11.61 -19.56
N ASP A 437 -22.18 12.43 -20.35
CA ASP A 437 -21.82 12.68 -21.74
C ASP A 437 -20.55 13.56 -21.79
N PRO A 438 -19.46 13.10 -22.40
CA PRO A 438 -18.21 13.87 -22.52
C PRO A 438 -18.39 15.22 -23.25
N ARG A 439 -19.44 15.39 -24.06
CA ARG A 439 -19.75 16.65 -24.75
C ARG A 439 -20.43 17.66 -23.84
N MET A 440 -21.19 17.17 -22.84
CA MET A 440 -21.95 18.01 -21.92
C MET A 440 -21.70 17.57 -20.47
N PRO A 441 -20.48 17.73 -19.94
CA PRO A 441 -20.14 17.27 -18.60
C PRO A 441 -20.96 17.99 -17.53
N LEU A 442 -21.31 17.25 -16.47
CA LEU A 442 -22.13 17.73 -15.38
C LEU A 442 -21.40 18.80 -14.56
N SER A 443 -22.02 19.94 -14.35
CA SER A 443 -21.49 20.98 -13.46
C SER A 443 -21.65 20.58 -11.98
N ASP A 444 -20.87 21.19 -11.08
CA ASP A 444 -20.99 20.95 -9.63
C ASP A 444 -22.40 21.34 -9.10
N VAL A 445 -23.13 22.23 -9.80
CA VAL A 445 -24.52 22.59 -9.49
C VAL A 445 -25.45 21.45 -9.89
N THR A 446 -25.32 20.97 -11.11
CA THR A 446 -26.17 19.88 -11.64
C THR A 446 -25.92 18.57 -10.87
N LEU A 447 -24.67 18.31 -10.43
CA LEU A 447 -24.37 17.20 -9.56
C LEU A 447 -25.06 17.33 -8.20
N ALA A 448 -25.10 18.54 -7.59
CA ALA A 448 -25.82 18.79 -6.35
C ALA A 448 -27.34 18.61 -6.52
N GLU A 449 -27.92 19.05 -7.64
CA GLU A 449 -29.33 18.87 -7.96
C GLU A 449 -29.70 17.39 -8.17
N ARG A 450 -28.85 16.60 -8.83
CA ARG A 450 -29.05 15.15 -8.96
C ARG A 450 -29.01 14.44 -7.61
N LEU A 451 -28.02 14.76 -6.78
CA LEU A 451 -27.92 14.22 -5.42
C LEU A 451 -29.15 14.58 -4.57
N ALA A 452 -29.68 15.80 -4.74
CA ALA A 452 -30.92 16.22 -4.07
C ALA A 452 -32.13 15.43 -4.59
N GLY A 453 -32.18 15.09 -5.89
CA GLY A 453 -33.18 14.19 -6.47
C GLY A 453 -33.15 12.79 -5.87
N ASP A 454 -31.96 12.30 -5.46
CA ASP A 454 -31.79 11.03 -4.74
C ASP A 454 -32.02 11.18 -3.20
N GLY A 455 -32.47 12.34 -2.76
CA GLY A 455 -32.77 12.62 -1.36
C GLY A 455 -31.54 13.05 -0.52
N ILE A 456 -30.39 13.28 -1.15
CA ILE A 456 -29.13 13.65 -0.45
C ILE A 456 -28.86 15.13 -0.64
N VAL A 457 -29.10 15.94 0.40
CA VAL A 457 -28.88 17.40 0.36
C VAL A 457 -27.43 17.73 0.64
N VAL A 458 -26.72 18.13 -0.41
CA VAL A 458 -25.31 18.50 -0.30
C VAL A 458 -25.07 19.86 -0.99
N ALA A 459 -24.44 20.78 -0.27
CA ALA A 459 -24.09 22.08 -0.83
C ALA A 459 -23.09 21.94 -2.01
N ARG A 460 -23.23 22.78 -3.05
CA ARG A 460 -22.31 22.88 -4.20
C ARG A 460 -20.82 22.89 -3.77
N ARG A 461 -20.47 23.65 -2.73
CA ARG A 461 -19.08 23.71 -2.21
C ARG A 461 -18.58 22.35 -1.73
N THR A 462 -19.45 21.56 -1.11
CA THR A 462 -19.10 20.21 -0.64
C THR A 462 -18.93 19.25 -1.80
N VAL A 463 -19.78 19.33 -2.84
CA VAL A 463 -19.63 18.56 -4.09
C VAL A 463 -18.29 18.89 -4.76
N SER A 464 -17.94 20.17 -4.89
CA SER A 464 -16.66 20.61 -5.45
C SER A 464 -15.47 20.08 -4.62
N LYS A 465 -15.55 20.10 -3.27
CA LYS A 465 -14.54 19.52 -2.38
C LYS A 465 -14.40 18.01 -2.58
N TYR A 466 -15.50 17.27 -2.68
CA TYR A 466 -15.48 15.80 -2.88
C TYR A 466 -14.93 15.45 -4.26
N ARG A 467 -15.30 16.18 -5.32
CA ARG A 467 -14.75 16.01 -6.65
C ARG A 467 -13.21 16.19 -6.66
N LEU A 468 -12.70 17.24 -6.00
CA LEU A 468 -11.26 17.47 -5.87
C LEU A 468 -10.57 16.34 -5.09
N GLN A 469 -11.19 15.81 -4.02
CA GLN A 469 -10.66 14.64 -3.30
C GLN A 469 -10.59 13.39 -4.16
N LEU A 470 -11.52 13.24 -5.10
CA LEU A 470 -11.53 12.16 -6.10
C LEU A 470 -10.53 12.40 -7.25
N ARG A 471 -9.82 13.55 -7.25
CA ARG A 471 -8.91 13.99 -8.34
C ARG A 471 -9.61 14.13 -9.69
N LEU A 472 -10.91 14.43 -9.69
CA LEU A 472 -11.69 14.65 -10.89
C LEU A 472 -11.65 16.14 -11.26
N PRO A 473 -11.30 16.51 -12.52
CA PRO A 473 -11.24 17.89 -12.95
C PRO A 473 -12.63 18.55 -13.05
N ALA A 474 -12.69 19.89 -13.13
CA ALA A 474 -13.93 20.63 -13.31
C ALA A 474 -14.63 20.29 -14.64
N ALA A 475 -15.93 20.56 -14.78
CA ALA A 475 -16.72 20.27 -15.97
C ALA A 475 -16.07 20.81 -17.26
N ASP A 476 -15.55 22.06 -17.22
CA ASP A 476 -14.89 22.67 -18.36
C ASP A 476 -13.64 21.93 -18.86
N ALA A 477 -12.89 21.34 -17.91
CA ALA A 477 -11.69 20.56 -18.21
C ALA A 477 -12.01 19.12 -18.64
N ARG A 478 -13.20 18.58 -18.30
CA ARG A 478 -13.68 17.26 -18.74
C ARG A 478 -14.36 17.32 -20.10
N ARG A 479 -14.80 18.51 -20.52
CA ARG A 479 -15.51 18.67 -21.78
C ARG A 479 -14.65 18.24 -22.97
N GLN A 480 -15.15 17.28 -23.73
CA GLN A 480 -14.56 16.88 -24.99
C GLN A 480 -15.31 17.61 -26.13
N TYR A 481 -14.59 18.40 -26.90
CA TYR A 481 -15.17 19.15 -28.00
C TYR A 481 -15.31 18.32 -29.29
N TYR A 482 -14.86 17.03 -29.24
CA TYR A 482 -14.82 16.16 -30.39
C TYR A 482 -15.04 14.69 -30.03
#